data_b0d034b2ee015d83a9b92006fbc346ed
#
_entry.id   b0d034b2ee015d83a9b92006fbc346ed
#
_cell.length_a   1.000
_cell.length_b   1.000
_cell.length_c   1.000
_cell.angle_alpha   90.00
_cell.angle_beta   90.00
_cell.angle_gamma   90.00
#
_symmetry.space_group_name_H-M   'P 1'
#
loop_
_entity.id
_entity.type
_entity.pdbx_description
1 polymer ?
#
loop_
_entity_poly.entity_id
_entity_poly.type
_entity_poly.pdbx_seq_one_letter_code
_entity_poly.pdbx_strand_id
1 'polypeptide(L)'
;MVQFESGVKFVPYSQERVFNKLSDLSNLESVRDKLADKVQGLAFDSDTMSFTVQGVSVTLRIIEREPYKCIKFESEKSPVPMNLWIQILPVDAEQAKLKVTIRAEVNMFMKAMVAKPLQDGVDKLAEMLSVIPY
;
A
#
# COMPACT_ATOMS: atom_id res chain seq x y z
N MET A 1 -9.41 -6.26 -16.45
CA MET A 1 -8.67 -5.79 -15.25
C MET A 1 -7.23 -6.24 -15.27
N VAL A 2 -6.34 -5.40 -14.82
CA VAL A 2 -4.92 -5.70 -14.71
C VAL A 2 -4.53 -5.70 -13.24
N GLN A 3 -3.71 -6.68 -12.85
CA GLN A 3 -3.29 -6.86 -11.47
C GLN A 3 -1.77 -6.68 -11.36
N PHE A 4 -1.35 -5.95 -10.34
CA PHE A 4 0.06 -5.72 -10.01
C PHE A 4 0.30 -6.19 -8.58
N GLU A 5 1.33 -6.99 -8.36
CA GLU A 5 1.65 -7.54 -7.05
C GLU A 5 3.10 -7.25 -6.70
N SER A 6 3.32 -6.87 -5.43
CA SER A 6 4.67 -6.77 -4.89
C SER A 6 5.23 -8.13 -4.55
N GLY A 7 6.53 -8.20 -4.31
CA GLY A 7 7.12 -9.34 -3.61
C GLY A 7 6.62 -9.40 -2.17
N VAL A 8 6.76 -10.55 -1.56
CA VAL A 8 6.42 -10.75 -0.15
C VAL A 8 7.57 -10.21 0.70
N LYS A 9 7.24 -9.40 1.72
CA LYS A 9 8.19 -8.79 2.64
C LYS A 9 7.98 -9.31 4.06
N PHE A 10 9.04 -9.73 4.72
CA PHE A 10 9.00 -10.15 6.12
C PHE A 10 9.07 -8.92 7.03
N VAL A 11 8.30 -8.95 8.11
CA VAL A 11 8.36 -7.94 9.16
C VAL A 11 8.47 -8.63 10.53
N PRO A 12 9.31 -8.10 11.44
CA PRO A 12 9.55 -8.72 12.75
C PRO A 12 8.47 -8.33 13.78
N TYR A 13 7.21 -8.34 13.36
CA TYR A 13 6.07 -7.98 14.19
C TYR A 13 4.88 -8.88 13.87
N SER A 14 3.99 -9.09 14.86
CA SER A 14 2.82 -9.94 14.67
C SER A 14 1.81 -9.32 13.70
N GLN A 15 0.95 -10.17 13.12
CA GLN A 15 -0.15 -9.70 12.28
C GLN A 15 -1.00 -8.65 13.01
N GLU A 16 -1.27 -8.86 14.30
CA GLU A 16 -2.09 -7.95 15.10
C GLU A 16 -1.46 -6.56 15.19
N ARG A 17 -0.16 -6.49 15.48
CA ARG A 17 0.56 -5.21 15.58
C ARG A 17 0.59 -4.48 14.25
N VAL A 18 0.87 -5.19 13.18
CA VAL A 18 0.90 -4.62 11.83
C VAL A 18 -0.48 -4.10 11.45
N PHE A 19 -1.50 -4.91 11.63
CA PHE A 19 -2.87 -4.52 11.31
C PHE A 19 -3.34 -3.31 12.12
N ASN A 20 -3.11 -3.31 13.43
CA ASN A 20 -3.56 -2.23 14.30
C ASN A 20 -2.92 -0.89 13.91
N LYS A 21 -1.65 -0.91 13.54
CA LYS A 21 -0.98 0.32 13.10
C LYS A 21 -1.49 0.80 11.75
N LEU A 22 -1.64 -0.08 10.78
CA LEU A 22 -2.06 0.28 9.43
C LEU A 22 -3.55 0.54 9.29
N SER A 23 -4.39 0.11 10.25
CA SER A 23 -5.83 0.38 10.19
C SER A 23 -6.17 1.85 10.46
N ASP A 24 -5.25 2.61 11.02
CA ASP A 24 -5.34 4.06 11.15
C ASP A 24 -4.04 4.64 10.59
N LEU A 25 -4.10 5.15 9.38
CA LEU A 25 -2.92 5.62 8.66
C LEU A 25 -2.31 6.87 9.28
N SER A 26 -3.02 7.58 10.14
CA SER A 26 -2.45 8.70 10.88
C SER A 26 -1.30 8.26 11.80
N ASN A 27 -1.27 6.98 12.17
CA ASN A 27 -0.15 6.40 12.93
C ASN A 27 1.18 6.47 12.16
N LEU A 28 1.14 6.66 10.84
CA LEU A 28 2.33 6.71 10.01
C LEU A 28 2.92 8.13 9.89
N GLU A 29 2.20 9.15 10.36
CA GLU A 29 2.70 10.53 10.31
C GLU A 29 4.01 10.70 11.07
N SER A 30 4.18 10.00 12.18
CA SER A 30 5.40 10.09 12.98
C SER A 30 6.65 9.57 12.27
N VAL A 31 6.48 8.76 11.24
CA VAL A 31 7.60 8.18 10.47
C VAL A 31 7.60 8.66 9.01
N ARG A 32 6.71 9.59 8.66
CA ARG A 32 6.57 10.07 7.28
C ARG A 32 7.88 10.55 6.68
N ASP A 33 8.67 11.30 7.42
CA ASP A 33 9.93 11.85 6.91
C ASP A 33 10.92 10.75 6.54
N LYS A 34 10.92 9.66 7.28
CA LYS A 34 11.77 8.50 6.97
C LYS A 34 11.29 7.76 5.73
N LEU A 35 9.98 7.77 5.48
CA LEU A 35 9.37 7.09 4.35
C LEU A 35 9.39 7.94 3.07
N ALA A 36 9.48 9.26 3.20
CA ALA A 36 9.46 10.18 2.06
C ALA A 36 10.63 9.97 1.09
N ASP A 37 11.74 9.40 1.54
CA ASP A 37 12.85 9.04 0.68
C ASP A 37 12.51 7.95 -0.33
N LYS A 38 11.52 7.12 -0.02
CA LYS A 38 11.12 5.99 -0.86
C LYS A 38 9.97 6.33 -1.80
N VAL A 39 9.07 7.22 -1.37
CA VAL A 39 7.86 7.57 -2.12
C VAL A 39 7.64 9.08 -2.06
N GLN A 40 7.47 9.72 -3.21
CA GLN A 40 7.23 11.16 -3.32
C GLN A 40 5.79 11.52 -2.97
N GLY A 41 5.59 12.73 -2.45
CA GLY A 41 4.26 13.25 -2.17
C GLY A 41 3.47 12.46 -1.15
N LEU A 42 4.17 11.76 -0.26
CA LEU A 42 3.53 10.88 0.71
C LEU A 42 2.78 11.72 1.76
N ALA A 43 1.49 11.43 1.92
CA ALA A 43 0.64 12.07 2.91
C ALA A 43 -0.36 11.05 3.47
N PHE A 44 -0.67 11.18 4.76
CA PHE A 44 -1.58 10.28 5.44
C PHE A 44 -2.68 11.04 6.17
N ASP A 45 -3.87 10.47 6.15
CA ASP A 45 -4.98 10.78 7.05
C ASP A 45 -5.35 9.47 7.75
N SER A 46 -6.34 9.50 8.63
CA SER A 46 -6.76 8.27 9.32
C SER A 46 -7.16 7.17 8.35
N ASP A 47 -7.85 7.53 7.25
CA ASP A 47 -8.40 6.58 6.28
C ASP A 47 -7.81 6.72 4.88
N THR A 48 -6.94 7.69 4.63
CA THR A 48 -6.43 7.95 3.28
C THR A 48 -4.90 7.99 3.24
N MET A 49 -4.39 7.61 2.08
CA MET A 49 -2.97 7.66 1.78
C MET A 49 -2.80 8.23 0.36
N SER A 50 -1.91 9.21 0.21
CA SER A 50 -1.59 9.81 -1.09
C SER A 50 -0.11 9.69 -1.37
N PHE A 51 0.22 9.46 -2.65
CA PHE A 51 1.62 9.40 -3.07
C PHE A 51 1.72 9.63 -4.57
N THR A 52 2.94 9.87 -5.04
CA THR A 52 3.26 10.05 -6.46
C THR A 52 4.39 9.12 -6.86
N VAL A 53 4.20 8.37 -7.93
CA VAL A 53 5.20 7.47 -8.51
C VAL A 53 5.30 7.75 -10.00
N GLN A 54 6.50 8.14 -10.46
CA GLN A 54 6.77 8.41 -11.89
C GLN A 54 5.76 9.38 -12.52
N GLY A 55 5.41 10.45 -11.78
CA GLY A 55 4.46 11.45 -12.25
C GLY A 55 3.00 11.05 -12.12
N VAL A 56 2.70 9.86 -11.63
CA VAL A 56 1.34 9.40 -11.40
C VAL A 56 0.98 9.63 -9.93
N SER A 57 -0.01 10.50 -9.69
CA SER A 57 -0.50 10.80 -8.34
C SER A 57 -1.72 9.96 -8.02
N VAL A 58 -1.72 9.35 -6.84
CA VAL A 58 -2.77 8.45 -6.39
C VAL A 58 -3.18 8.81 -4.97
N THR A 59 -4.49 8.85 -4.73
CA THR A 59 -5.06 8.93 -3.39
C THR A 59 -5.98 7.74 -3.17
N LEU A 60 -5.72 7.00 -2.11
CA LEU A 60 -6.43 5.77 -1.77
C LEU A 60 -7.11 5.92 -0.42
N ARG A 61 -8.35 5.44 -0.32
CA ARG A 61 -9.13 5.43 0.93
C ARG A 61 -9.38 4.00 1.38
N ILE A 62 -9.23 3.75 2.68
CA ILE A 62 -9.58 2.46 3.28
C ILE A 62 -11.10 2.28 3.20
N ILE A 63 -11.55 1.18 2.60
CA ILE A 63 -12.97 0.85 2.50
C ILE A 63 -13.34 -0.43 3.24
N GLU A 64 -12.36 -1.26 3.58
CA GLU A 64 -12.59 -2.51 4.30
C GLU A 64 -11.37 -2.85 5.14
N ARG A 65 -11.63 -3.28 6.37
CA ARG A 65 -10.61 -3.77 7.30
C ARG A 65 -10.99 -5.17 7.74
N GLU A 66 -10.20 -6.17 7.34
CA GLU A 66 -10.35 -7.54 7.79
C GLU A 66 -9.31 -7.80 8.88
N PRO A 67 -9.73 -7.89 10.15
CA PRO A 67 -8.80 -7.94 11.28
C PRO A 67 -7.67 -8.94 11.11
N TYR A 68 -6.45 -8.42 11.23
CA TYR A 68 -5.17 -9.10 11.18
C TYR A 68 -4.79 -9.71 9.84
N LYS A 69 -5.65 -9.64 8.80
CA LYS A 69 -5.42 -10.28 7.52
C LYS A 69 -5.23 -9.33 6.36
N CYS A 70 -6.06 -8.29 6.26
CA CYS A 70 -6.08 -7.47 5.05
C CYS A 70 -6.70 -6.10 5.29
N ILE A 71 -6.17 -5.10 4.57
CA ILE A 71 -6.78 -3.77 4.50
C ILE A 71 -7.00 -3.47 3.02
N LYS A 72 -8.24 -3.16 2.64
CA LYS A 72 -8.63 -2.87 1.27
C LYS A 72 -8.85 -1.38 1.08
N PHE A 73 -8.31 -0.86 0.00
CA PHE A 73 -8.42 0.54 -0.40
C PHE A 73 -9.15 0.68 -1.72
N GLU A 74 -9.79 1.81 -1.91
CA GLU A 74 -10.37 2.23 -3.19
C GLU A 74 -9.77 3.58 -3.58
N SER A 75 -9.50 3.78 -4.87
CA SER A 75 -8.95 5.05 -5.33
C SER A 75 -9.99 6.16 -5.25
N GLU A 76 -9.60 7.31 -4.68
CA GLU A 76 -10.38 8.55 -4.74
C GLU A 76 -9.91 9.42 -5.90
N LYS A 77 -8.58 9.47 -6.10
CA LYS A 77 -7.95 10.20 -7.19
C LYS A 77 -6.87 9.33 -7.78
N SER A 78 -7.00 9.02 -9.06
CA SER A 78 -6.02 8.24 -9.79
C SER A 78 -6.29 8.38 -11.28
N PRO A 79 -5.31 8.09 -12.15
CA PRO A 79 -5.53 8.14 -13.60
C PRO A 79 -6.54 7.09 -14.08
N VAL A 80 -6.72 6.00 -13.33
CA VAL A 80 -7.67 4.93 -13.61
C VAL A 80 -8.30 4.44 -12.32
N PRO A 81 -9.55 3.92 -12.35
CA PRO A 81 -10.14 3.29 -11.17
C PRO A 81 -9.31 2.10 -10.71
N MET A 82 -9.03 2.02 -9.41
CA MET A 82 -8.25 0.91 -8.86
C MET A 82 -8.64 0.58 -7.43
N ASN A 83 -8.32 -0.64 -7.03
CA ASN A 83 -8.34 -1.09 -5.64
C ASN A 83 -6.93 -1.53 -5.26
N LEU A 84 -6.61 -1.36 -3.99
CA LEU A 84 -5.34 -1.81 -3.44
C LEU A 84 -5.61 -2.64 -2.20
N TRP A 85 -4.86 -3.71 -2.02
CA TRP A 85 -4.91 -4.56 -0.83
C TRP A 85 -3.54 -4.59 -0.18
N ILE A 86 -3.50 -4.36 1.13
CA ILE A 86 -2.36 -4.69 1.96
C ILE A 86 -2.71 -6.00 2.64
N GLN A 87 -2.05 -7.07 2.24
CA GLN A 87 -2.26 -8.40 2.77
C GLN A 87 -1.23 -8.68 3.86
N ILE A 88 -1.70 -9.12 5.02
CA ILE A 88 -0.87 -9.41 6.18
C ILE A 88 -0.96 -10.91 6.43
N LEU A 89 0.14 -11.61 6.17
CA LEU A 89 0.18 -13.07 6.22
C LEU A 89 0.91 -13.54 7.47
N PRO A 90 0.44 -14.62 8.12
CA PRO A 90 1.09 -15.13 9.33
C PRO A 90 2.41 -15.82 9.01
N VAL A 91 3.40 -15.63 9.88
CA VAL A 91 4.61 -16.44 9.93
C VAL A 91 4.61 -17.21 11.24
N ASP A 92 4.53 -16.45 12.37
CA ASP A 92 4.37 -16.99 13.72
C ASP A 92 3.73 -15.93 14.61
N ALA A 93 3.74 -16.16 15.94
CA ALA A 93 3.09 -15.24 16.88
C ALA A 93 3.70 -13.84 16.92
N GLU A 94 4.94 -13.68 16.46
CA GLU A 94 5.68 -12.40 16.55
C GLU A 94 6.20 -11.89 15.21
N GLN A 95 5.90 -12.59 14.11
CA GLN A 95 6.36 -12.23 12.77
C GLN A 95 5.24 -12.35 11.77
N ALA A 96 5.31 -11.51 10.73
CA ALA A 96 4.35 -11.52 9.65
C ALA A 96 5.03 -11.29 8.31
N LYS A 97 4.26 -11.48 7.24
CA LYS A 97 4.66 -11.12 5.87
C LYS A 97 3.68 -10.09 5.36
N LEU A 98 4.16 -9.17 4.53
CA LEU A 98 3.34 -8.19 3.85
C LEU A 98 3.41 -8.38 2.35
N LYS A 99 2.27 -8.18 1.69
CA LYS A 99 2.19 -8.14 0.24
C LYS A 99 1.21 -7.05 -0.16
N VAL A 100 1.55 -6.27 -1.18
CA VAL A 100 0.69 -5.22 -1.73
C VAL A 100 0.22 -5.63 -3.10
N THR A 101 -1.08 -5.53 -3.35
CA THR A 101 -1.70 -5.87 -4.63
C THR A 101 -2.56 -4.69 -5.10
N ILE A 102 -2.45 -4.32 -6.38
CA ILE A 102 -3.34 -3.36 -7.03
C ILE A 102 -4.06 -4.06 -8.18
N ARG A 103 -5.38 -3.82 -8.28
CA ARG A 103 -6.18 -4.14 -9.45
C ARG A 103 -6.68 -2.83 -10.06
N ALA A 104 -6.42 -2.64 -11.35
CA ALA A 104 -6.81 -1.43 -12.06
C ALA A 104 -7.68 -1.77 -13.27
N GLU A 105 -8.70 -0.95 -13.51
CA GLU A 105 -9.53 -1.05 -14.71
C GLU A 105 -8.91 -0.20 -15.80
N VAL A 106 -8.23 -0.85 -16.75
CA VAL A 106 -7.52 -0.16 -17.82
C VAL A 106 -7.81 -0.84 -19.16
N ASN A 107 -7.90 -0.04 -20.23
CA ASN A 107 -7.85 -0.57 -21.59
C ASN A 107 -6.39 -0.77 -22.01
N MET A 108 -6.17 -1.35 -23.17
CA MET A 108 -4.82 -1.63 -23.67
C MET A 108 -3.94 -0.38 -23.78
N PHE A 109 -4.53 0.73 -24.17
CA PHE A 109 -3.83 1.99 -24.31
C PHE A 109 -3.36 2.52 -22.95
N MET A 110 -4.27 2.56 -21.99
CA MET A 110 -3.95 3.02 -20.63
C MET A 110 -2.98 2.09 -19.91
N LYS A 111 -3.09 0.78 -20.18
CA LYS A 111 -2.18 -0.20 -19.59
C LYS A 111 -0.71 0.13 -19.91
N ALA A 112 -0.41 0.51 -21.15
CA ALA A 112 0.94 0.87 -21.56
C ALA A 112 1.47 2.07 -20.78
N MET A 113 0.59 3.00 -20.37
CA MET A 113 0.97 4.20 -19.62
C MET A 113 1.15 3.95 -18.13
N VAL A 114 0.34 3.07 -17.53
CA VAL A 114 0.29 2.93 -16.07
C VAL A 114 0.96 1.67 -15.54
N ALA A 115 1.29 0.70 -16.39
CA ALA A 115 1.82 -0.59 -15.94
C ALA A 115 3.10 -0.44 -15.12
N LYS A 116 4.07 0.30 -15.61
CA LYS A 116 5.33 0.48 -14.91
C LYS A 116 5.19 1.33 -13.64
N PRO A 117 4.50 2.50 -13.66
CA PRO A 117 4.26 3.24 -12.43
C PRO A 117 3.53 2.44 -11.36
N LEU A 118 2.51 1.66 -11.74
CA LEU A 118 1.76 0.88 -10.75
C LEU A 118 2.57 -0.28 -10.20
N GLN A 119 3.36 -0.96 -11.03
CA GLN A 119 4.25 -2.02 -10.55
C GLN A 119 5.31 -1.46 -9.60
N ASP A 120 5.95 -0.35 -9.97
CA ASP A 120 6.91 0.32 -9.10
C ASP A 120 6.23 0.80 -7.81
N GLY A 121 4.98 1.26 -7.91
CA GLY A 121 4.20 1.70 -6.77
C GLY A 121 3.98 0.60 -5.75
N VAL A 122 3.54 -0.58 -6.17
CA VAL A 122 3.33 -1.70 -5.23
C VAL A 122 4.64 -2.15 -4.60
N ASP A 123 5.73 -2.20 -5.39
CA ASP A 123 7.03 -2.61 -4.88
C ASP A 123 7.57 -1.61 -3.85
N LYS A 124 7.45 -0.31 -4.12
CA LYS A 124 7.89 0.73 -3.19
C LYS A 124 7.03 0.79 -1.93
N LEU A 125 5.72 0.61 -2.07
CA LEU A 125 4.83 0.56 -0.91
C LEU A 125 5.16 -0.64 -0.02
N ALA A 126 5.37 -1.81 -0.59
CA ALA A 126 5.74 -2.99 0.18
C ALA A 126 7.08 -2.78 0.90
N GLU A 127 8.06 -2.20 0.23
CA GLU A 127 9.35 -1.86 0.85
C GLU A 127 9.19 -0.87 1.99
N MET A 128 8.41 0.19 1.77
CA MET A 128 8.10 1.20 2.78
C MET A 128 7.44 0.56 4.01
N LEU A 129 6.42 -0.26 3.80
CA LEU A 129 5.68 -0.90 4.88
C LEU A 129 6.55 -1.89 5.66
N SER A 130 7.55 -2.50 5.02
CA SER A 130 8.42 -3.47 5.67
C SER A 130 9.42 -2.86 6.65
N VAL A 131 9.67 -1.55 6.58
CA VAL A 131 10.64 -0.87 7.44
C VAL A 131 10.00 -0.04 8.55
N ILE A 132 8.68 -0.02 8.63
CA ILE A 132 7.96 0.70 9.68
C ILE A 132 8.12 -0.04 11.03
N PRO A 133 8.38 0.68 12.14
CA PRO A 133 8.37 0.08 13.47
C PRO A 133 6.93 -0.09 13.97
N TYR A 134 6.43 -1.26 13.83
CA TYR A 134 5.06 -1.59 14.25
C TYR A 134 4.92 -1.83 15.79
#